data_bbdc9a0533505c6f71f58822caf63052
#
_entry.id   bbdc9a0533505c6f71f58822caf63052
#
_cell.length_a   1.000
_cell.length_b   1.000
_cell.length_c   1.000
_cell.angle_alpha   90.00
_cell.angle_beta   90.00
_cell.angle_gamma   90.00
#
_symmetry.space_group_name_H-M   'P 1'
#
loop_
_entity.id
_entity.type
_entity.pdbx_description
1 polymer ?
#
loop_
_entity_poly.entity_id
_entity_poly.type
_entity_poly.pdbx_seq_one_letter_code
_entity_poly.pdbx_strand_id
1 'polypeptide(L)'
;MSGYTSDQLVAHSTTDGQLVPTTQRAGITGIQAEGASSSSVVFKSGGAAGTVIATFKFGSEGINYYVPGSGILFEEGVYLDLTATPGVTITFT
;
A
#
# COMPACT_ATOMS: atom_id res chain seq x y z
N MET A 1 -7.71 7.36 25.34
CA MET A 1 -7.10 6.31 24.52
C MET A 1 -7.75 4.98 24.84
N SER A 2 -7.93 4.15 23.87
CA SER A 2 -8.54 2.86 24.09
C SER A 2 -7.68 1.97 24.99
N GLY A 3 -8.29 0.99 25.63
CA GLY A 3 -7.58 0.05 26.49
C GLY A 3 -6.93 -1.12 25.76
N TYR A 4 -6.89 -1.09 24.45
CA TYR A 4 -6.26 -2.14 23.69
C TYR A 4 -5.25 -1.55 22.71
N THR A 5 -4.36 -2.38 22.23
CA THR A 5 -3.32 -1.97 21.30
C THR A 5 -3.50 -2.68 19.97
N SER A 6 -2.97 -2.08 18.93
CA SER A 6 -2.96 -2.68 17.61
C SER A 6 -1.61 -2.41 16.96
N ASP A 7 -1.07 -3.42 16.31
CA ASP A 7 0.13 -3.27 15.51
C ASP A 7 -0.15 -2.72 14.12
N GLN A 8 -1.43 -2.56 13.78
CA GLN A 8 -1.81 -2.08 12.45
C GLN A 8 -1.69 -0.57 12.38
N LEU A 9 -1.06 -0.11 11.32
CA LEU A 9 -0.95 1.31 10.99
C LEU A 9 -1.67 1.53 9.67
N VAL A 10 -2.06 2.78 9.41
CA VAL A 10 -2.84 3.13 8.21
C VAL A 10 -2.14 4.28 7.50
N ALA A 11 -2.02 4.16 6.18
CA ALA A 11 -1.54 5.24 5.33
C ALA A 11 -2.46 5.40 4.14
N HIS A 12 -2.67 6.65 3.72
CA HIS A 12 -3.53 6.98 2.59
C HIS A 12 -2.82 7.96 1.68
N SER A 13 -3.00 7.79 0.37
CA SER A 13 -2.44 8.73 -0.59
C SER A 13 -3.30 8.80 -1.83
N THR A 14 -3.32 9.98 -2.45
CA THR A 14 -3.97 10.20 -3.74
C THR A 14 -2.95 10.43 -4.85
N THR A 15 -1.67 10.43 -4.53
CA THR A 15 -0.59 10.65 -5.48
C THR A 15 0.52 9.63 -5.25
N ASP A 16 1.41 9.50 -6.24
CA ASP A 16 2.62 8.70 -6.07
C ASP A 16 3.47 9.25 -4.93
N GLY A 17 4.14 8.39 -4.23
CA GLY A 17 5.04 8.85 -3.19
C GLY A 17 5.42 7.77 -2.20
N GLN A 18 6.25 8.18 -1.24
CA GLN A 18 6.73 7.30 -0.19
C GLN A 18 5.70 7.26 0.93
N LEU A 19 5.09 6.09 1.13
CA LEU A 19 4.12 5.90 2.22
C LEU A 19 4.81 5.55 3.53
N VAL A 20 5.84 4.72 3.47
CA VAL A 20 6.61 4.30 4.63
C VAL A 20 8.07 4.64 4.35
N PRO A 21 8.77 5.32 5.27
CA PRO A 21 10.16 5.71 5.04
C PRO A 21 11.05 4.51 4.72
N THR A 22 12.09 4.75 3.90
CA THR A 22 13.00 3.69 3.46
C THR A 22 13.80 3.08 4.62
N THR A 23 13.86 3.76 5.74
CA THR A 23 14.54 3.26 6.94
C THR A 23 13.66 2.34 7.78
N GLN A 24 12.41 2.13 7.37
CA GLN A 24 11.44 1.37 8.15
C GLN A 24 10.96 0.17 7.36
N ARG A 25 10.97 -0.98 8.00
CA ARG A 25 10.40 -2.22 7.47
C ARG A 25 8.89 -2.19 7.67
N ALA A 26 8.14 -2.75 6.73
CA ALA A 26 6.68 -2.81 6.82
C ALA A 26 6.14 -4.08 6.21
N GLY A 27 5.00 -4.56 6.76
CA GLY A 27 4.22 -5.63 6.16
C GLY A 27 2.85 -5.10 5.81
N ILE A 28 2.48 -5.10 4.54
CA ILE A 28 1.17 -4.61 4.11
C ILE A 28 0.14 -5.71 4.31
N THR A 29 -0.86 -5.44 5.13
CA THR A 29 -1.89 -6.41 5.47
C THR A 29 -3.23 -6.12 4.81
N GLY A 30 -3.44 -4.91 4.33
CA GLY A 30 -4.69 -4.58 3.65
C GLY A 30 -4.51 -3.46 2.65
N ILE A 31 -5.25 -3.54 1.56
CA ILE A 31 -5.20 -2.56 0.49
C ILE A 31 -6.63 -2.24 0.08
N GLN A 32 -6.99 -0.96 0.10
CA GLN A 32 -8.26 -0.47 -0.42
C GLN A 32 -7.96 0.66 -1.37
N ALA A 33 -8.54 0.63 -2.53
CA ALA A 33 -8.32 1.67 -3.53
C ALA A 33 -9.59 1.93 -4.31
N GLU A 34 -9.79 3.20 -4.66
CA GLU A 34 -10.85 3.58 -5.58
C GLU A 34 -10.34 3.36 -6.99
N GLY A 35 -11.22 2.86 -7.84
CA GLY A 35 -10.86 2.54 -9.21
C GLY A 35 -11.37 3.55 -10.21
N ALA A 36 -10.72 3.57 -11.34
CA ALA A 36 -11.21 4.19 -12.56
C ALA A 36 -11.03 3.15 -13.66
N SER A 37 -11.11 3.55 -14.90
CA SER A 37 -10.89 2.61 -16.00
C SER A 37 -9.41 2.23 -16.05
N SER A 38 -9.10 0.94 -16.04
CA SER A 38 -7.73 0.43 -16.15
C SER A 38 -6.79 0.94 -15.06
N SER A 39 -7.22 0.88 -13.81
CA SER A 39 -6.43 1.32 -12.67
C SER A 39 -5.35 0.33 -12.30
N SER A 40 -4.23 0.81 -11.76
CA SER A 40 -3.22 -0.07 -11.18
C SER A 40 -2.48 0.62 -10.04
N VAL A 41 -2.02 -0.19 -9.10
CA VAL A 41 -1.21 0.25 -7.97
C VAL A 41 0.02 -0.63 -7.91
N VAL A 42 1.20 0.00 -7.90
CA VAL A 42 2.47 -0.70 -7.80
C VAL A 42 3.11 -0.31 -6.48
N PHE A 43 3.52 -1.30 -5.72
CA PHE A 43 4.23 -1.10 -4.46
C PHE A 43 5.69 -1.48 -4.63
N LYS A 44 6.58 -0.57 -4.27
CA LYS A 44 8.02 -0.76 -4.38
C LYS A 44 8.69 -0.66 -3.01
N SER A 45 9.74 -1.41 -2.83
CA SER A 45 10.60 -1.30 -1.66
C SER A 45 11.84 -0.51 -2.04
N GLY A 46 12.16 0.54 -1.27
CA GLY A 46 13.37 1.32 -1.50
C GLY A 46 13.19 2.63 -2.26
N GLY A 47 11.96 3.12 -2.42
CA GLY A 47 11.72 4.40 -3.07
C GLY A 47 11.33 4.28 -4.55
N ALA A 48 11.35 5.40 -5.26
CA ALA A 48 10.83 5.45 -6.63
C ALA A 48 11.59 4.53 -7.60
N ALA A 49 12.89 4.36 -7.39
CA ALA A 49 13.73 3.47 -8.20
C ALA A 49 13.91 2.11 -7.54
N GLY A 50 13.13 1.80 -6.54
CA GLY A 50 13.26 0.55 -5.80
C GLY A 50 12.69 -0.66 -6.52
N THR A 51 12.74 -1.79 -5.82
CA THR A 51 12.28 -3.06 -6.36
C THR A 51 10.76 -3.15 -6.28
N VAL A 52 10.13 -3.52 -7.39
CA VAL A 52 8.69 -3.78 -7.41
C VAL A 52 8.42 -5.07 -6.64
N ILE A 53 7.60 -4.96 -5.59
CA ILE A 53 7.23 -6.11 -4.77
C ILE A 53 5.87 -6.64 -5.18
N ALA A 54 4.92 -5.76 -5.47
CA ALA A 54 3.55 -6.19 -5.81
C ALA A 54 2.90 -5.19 -6.75
N THR A 55 2.08 -5.72 -7.65
CA THR A 55 1.29 -4.91 -8.58
C THR A 55 -0.15 -5.40 -8.52
N PHE A 56 -1.08 -4.48 -8.34
CA PHE A 56 -2.51 -4.78 -8.33
C PHE A 56 -3.19 -4.00 -9.44
N LYS A 57 -3.94 -4.71 -10.30
CA LYS A 57 -4.69 -4.10 -11.40
C LYS A 57 -6.17 -4.33 -11.17
N PHE A 58 -6.95 -3.30 -11.41
CA PHE A 58 -8.39 -3.38 -11.16
C PHE A 58 -9.13 -2.36 -12.03
N GLY A 59 -10.45 -2.50 -12.07
CA GLY A 59 -11.29 -1.61 -12.85
C GLY A 59 -11.97 -0.56 -11.98
N SER A 60 -13.07 -0.02 -12.48
CA SER A 60 -13.80 1.07 -11.81
C SER A 60 -14.40 0.65 -10.47
N GLU A 61 -14.52 -0.65 -10.22
CA GLU A 61 -15.03 -1.14 -8.93
C GLU A 61 -14.03 -0.96 -7.80
N GLY A 62 -12.77 -0.66 -8.10
CA GLY A 62 -11.74 -0.54 -7.09
C GLY A 62 -11.24 -1.89 -6.59
N ILE A 63 -10.48 -1.86 -5.51
CA ILE A 63 -9.94 -3.07 -4.90
C ILE A 63 -10.04 -2.99 -3.38
N ASN A 64 -10.34 -4.14 -2.78
CA ASN A 64 -10.32 -4.31 -1.34
C ASN A 64 -9.71 -5.68 -1.08
N TYR A 65 -8.44 -5.69 -0.66
CA TYR A 65 -7.68 -6.91 -0.55
C TYR A 65 -7.06 -7.02 0.83
N TYR A 66 -7.21 -8.19 1.45
CA TYR A 66 -6.67 -8.47 2.77
C TYR A 66 -5.61 -9.56 2.66
N VAL A 67 -4.44 -9.31 3.26
CA VAL A 67 -3.34 -10.27 3.30
C VAL A 67 -3.23 -10.78 4.73
N PRO A 68 -3.47 -12.07 4.96
CA PRO A 68 -3.40 -12.62 6.31
C PRO A 68 -1.95 -12.73 6.80
N GLY A 69 -1.81 -12.88 8.12
CA GLY A 69 -0.52 -13.02 8.76
C GLY A 69 0.21 -11.71 8.87
N SER A 70 1.50 -11.71 8.59
CA SER A 70 2.35 -10.53 8.68
C SER A 70 2.28 -9.64 7.45
N GLY A 71 1.50 -10.03 6.44
CA GLY A 71 1.34 -9.26 5.23
C GLY A 71 2.45 -9.44 4.21
N ILE A 72 2.48 -8.57 3.24
CA ILE A 72 3.51 -8.56 2.21
C ILE A 72 4.69 -7.74 2.74
N LEU A 73 5.87 -8.34 2.78
CA LEU A 73 7.04 -7.72 3.39
C LEU A 73 7.71 -6.71 2.45
N PHE A 74 7.98 -5.52 3.01
CA PHE A 74 8.76 -4.47 2.37
C PHE A 74 9.90 -4.11 3.30
N GLU A 75 11.12 -4.47 2.96
CA GLU A 75 12.25 -4.30 3.87
C GLU A 75 12.77 -2.87 3.94
N GLU A 76 12.55 -2.08 2.89
CA GLU A 76 13.07 -0.71 2.79
C GLU A 76 11.94 0.28 2.55
N GLY A 77 10.89 0.18 3.34
CA GLY A 77 9.75 1.06 3.23
C GLY A 77 8.83 0.73 2.06
N VAL A 78 7.84 1.56 1.85
CA VAL A 78 6.83 1.35 0.82
C VAL A 78 6.74 2.61 -0.04
N TYR A 79 7.00 2.47 -1.33
CA TYR A 79 6.76 3.53 -2.30
C TYR A 79 5.56 3.15 -3.17
N LEU A 80 4.70 4.11 -3.42
CA LEU A 80 3.45 3.92 -4.14
C LEU A 80 3.52 4.56 -5.52
N ASP A 81 3.18 3.79 -6.54
CA ASP A 81 3.09 4.27 -7.92
C ASP A 81 1.68 3.96 -8.43
N LEU A 82 0.91 5.01 -8.69
CA LEU A 82 -0.50 4.91 -9.06
C LEU A 82 -0.70 5.15 -10.54
N THR A 83 -1.60 4.39 -11.16
CA THR A 83 -2.07 4.66 -12.52
C THR A 83 -3.58 4.67 -12.50
N ALA A 84 -4.18 5.80 -12.90
CA ALA A 84 -5.63 5.97 -12.97
C ALA A 84 -6.33 5.52 -11.67
N THR A 85 -5.72 5.84 -10.52
CA THR A 85 -6.22 5.44 -9.22
C THR A 85 -6.42 6.69 -8.37
N PRO A 86 -7.67 7.06 -8.06
CA PRO A 86 -7.95 8.29 -7.31
C PRO A 86 -7.41 8.30 -5.89
N GLY A 87 -7.33 7.15 -5.24
CA GLY A 87 -6.81 7.10 -3.89
C GLY A 87 -6.60 5.67 -3.42
N VAL A 88 -5.61 5.51 -2.53
CA VAL A 88 -5.25 4.21 -1.96
C VAL A 88 -5.08 4.36 -0.47
N THR A 89 -5.63 3.41 0.27
CA THR A 89 -5.42 3.28 1.71
C THR A 89 -4.81 1.90 1.97
N ILE A 90 -3.71 1.88 2.71
CA ILE A 90 -3.12 0.61 3.12
C ILE A 90 -3.13 0.49 4.65
N THR A 91 -3.24 -0.74 5.12
CA THR A 91 -2.93 -1.07 6.52
C THR A 91 -1.65 -1.88 6.52
N PHE A 92 -0.81 -1.63 7.52
CA PHE A 92 0.50 -2.28 7.57
C PHE A 92 0.98 -2.41 9.02
N THR A 93 1.97 -3.24 9.22
CA THR A 93 2.58 -3.47 10.55
C THR A 93 4.07 -3.22 10.54
#